data_7460ff10b1bf8a94fdc3b8e6ab8c5933
#
_entry.id   7460ff10b1bf8a94fdc3b8e6ab8c5933
#
_cell.length_a   1.000
_cell.length_b   1.000
_cell.length_c   1.000
_cell.angle_alpha   90.00
_cell.angle_beta   90.00
_cell.angle_gamma   90.00
#
_symmetry.space_group_name_H-M   'P 1'
#
loop_
_entity.id
_entity.type
_entity.pdbx_description
1 polymer ?
#
loop_
_entity_poly.entity_id
_entity_poly.type
_entity_poly.pdbx_seq_one_letter_code
_entity_poly.pdbx_strand_id
1 'polypeptide(L)'
;MNIEGAIERAIAGIDQDAVTQLAIDLVSIPSPTGAEREVATFLAERMAEGGLEVTLQDLGPNRANAVGIIRGVGDGPRVMFNGHLDTSITGIDAEDYPMTGPLGPANRAKGFVKDGHVLGCGAYNMKGGIAAMVSAAIAIKRAGIPLKGDLVVAGVAGEIEKAPVKGLLRTYSGDAYEGGGVGTRHLLNRGYLTDYALAPEPTHMGVLRSRLGLLFIKLTTRGEMVRACFRDKGKTAIAKMFEVVTALERDFNSRIARYTRIHEDSVYAPGFSIGAIESGWPYKPWASPAVCSAYIDFRIPLGHTVLGAEREFRAFLDELTARDSELSVEMEVFLSKASNSTPADSYVYGSCRRHFEELIGPYERCTSPLASYSDDTCIMRQQAMEAVVFGAGGARYRGQEDGGGLGIGGEAVSIADMLNVARVYAATAVDTCSRKRDDLKLRDQWAEEPV
;
A
#
# COMPACT_ATOMS: atom_id res chain seq x y z
N MET A 1 25.73 -17.55 -18.64
CA MET A 1 25.88 -16.07 -18.44
C MET A 1 26.55 -15.85 -17.10
N ASN A 2 27.54 -14.96 -17.02
CA ASN A 2 28.06 -14.48 -15.74
C ASN A 2 27.02 -13.54 -15.13
N ILE A 3 26.36 -13.96 -14.06
CA ILE A 3 25.25 -13.21 -13.40
C ILE A 3 25.81 -11.94 -12.77
N GLU A 4 26.96 -12.01 -12.08
CA GLU A 4 27.60 -10.84 -11.44
C GLU A 4 27.88 -9.73 -12.44
N GLY A 5 28.56 -10.05 -13.53
CA GLY A 5 28.84 -9.08 -14.59
C GLY A 5 27.59 -8.57 -15.32
N ALA A 6 26.48 -9.33 -15.31
CA ALA A 6 25.20 -8.84 -15.81
C ALA A 6 24.55 -7.83 -14.83
N ILE A 7 24.63 -8.10 -13.53
CA ILE A 7 24.16 -7.19 -12.48
C ILE A 7 24.95 -5.86 -12.55
N GLU A 8 26.26 -5.92 -12.63
CA GLU A 8 27.13 -4.71 -12.76
C GLU A 8 26.72 -3.85 -13.96
N ARG A 9 26.48 -4.47 -15.14
CA ARG A 9 26.04 -3.74 -16.34
C ARG A 9 24.64 -3.11 -16.15
N ALA A 10 23.70 -3.82 -15.52
CA ALA A 10 22.38 -3.28 -15.25
C ALA A 10 22.46 -2.06 -14.32
N ILE A 11 23.21 -2.18 -13.23
CA ILE A 11 23.39 -1.09 -12.25
C ILE A 11 24.08 0.12 -12.88
N ALA A 12 25.12 -0.10 -13.70
CA ALA A 12 25.83 0.97 -14.41
C ALA A 12 24.92 1.75 -15.38
N GLY A 13 23.81 1.15 -15.83
CA GLY A 13 22.82 1.80 -16.68
C GLY A 13 21.77 2.64 -15.94
N ILE A 14 21.81 2.69 -14.61
CA ILE A 14 20.86 3.48 -13.80
C ILE A 14 21.38 4.92 -13.69
N ASP A 15 20.65 5.84 -14.30
CA ASP A 15 20.98 7.27 -14.33
C ASP A 15 20.17 8.04 -13.30
N GLN A 16 20.84 8.82 -12.44
CA GLN A 16 20.22 9.58 -11.35
C GLN A 16 19.24 10.62 -11.87
N ASP A 17 19.63 11.36 -12.90
CA ASP A 17 18.81 12.46 -13.42
C ASP A 17 17.55 11.89 -14.09
N ALA A 18 17.66 10.75 -14.78
CA ALA A 18 16.53 10.06 -15.38
C ALA A 18 15.54 9.53 -14.31
N VAL A 19 16.03 8.91 -13.21
CA VAL A 19 15.19 8.46 -12.10
C VAL A 19 14.47 9.64 -11.44
N THR A 20 15.22 10.72 -11.19
CA THR A 20 14.68 11.92 -10.54
C THR A 20 13.63 12.60 -11.42
N GLN A 21 13.91 12.75 -12.73
CA GLN A 21 12.97 13.36 -13.65
C GLN A 21 11.69 12.53 -13.82
N LEU A 22 11.82 11.20 -13.92
CA LEU A 22 10.64 10.32 -13.98
C LEU A 22 9.77 10.44 -12.73
N ALA A 23 10.37 10.57 -11.53
CA ALA A 23 9.63 10.79 -10.30
C ALA A 23 8.88 12.15 -10.33
N ILE A 24 9.54 13.21 -10.77
CA ILE A 24 8.93 14.56 -10.93
C ILE A 24 7.75 14.51 -11.88
N ASP A 25 7.91 13.87 -13.04
CA ASP A 25 6.89 13.78 -14.07
C ASP A 25 5.67 13.00 -13.57
N LEU A 26 5.88 11.83 -12.93
CA LEU A 26 4.81 11.04 -12.33
C LEU A 26 4.05 11.82 -11.25
N VAL A 27 4.77 12.53 -10.37
CA VAL A 27 4.16 13.35 -9.32
C VAL A 27 3.35 14.49 -9.90
N SER A 28 3.78 15.04 -11.05
CA SER A 28 3.12 16.17 -11.70
C SER A 28 1.82 15.82 -12.42
N ILE A 29 1.53 14.52 -12.58
CA ILE A 29 0.26 14.04 -13.13
C ILE A 29 -0.68 13.69 -11.96
N PRO A 30 -1.78 14.44 -11.75
CA PRO A 30 -2.77 14.10 -10.72
C PRO A 30 -3.36 12.72 -10.96
N SER A 31 -3.37 11.87 -9.94
CA SER A 31 -3.94 10.52 -10.02
C SER A 31 -4.58 10.07 -8.71
N PRO A 32 -5.57 10.80 -8.19
CA PRO A 32 -6.33 10.28 -7.05
C PRO A 32 -7.01 8.96 -7.45
N THR A 33 -7.27 8.08 -6.46
CA THR A 33 -7.98 6.81 -6.71
C THR A 33 -9.23 7.03 -7.56
N GLY A 34 -9.35 6.31 -8.67
CA GLY A 34 -10.43 6.46 -9.64
C GLY A 34 -10.09 7.31 -10.87
N ALA A 35 -8.89 7.93 -10.92
CA ALA A 35 -8.45 8.81 -12.02
C ALA A 35 -7.00 8.51 -12.48
N GLU A 36 -6.64 7.23 -12.55
CA GLU A 36 -5.26 6.78 -12.79
C GLU A 36 -4.88 6.68 -14.27
N ARG A 37 -5.82 6.84 -15.20
CA ARG A 37 -5.57 6.60 -16.64
C ARG A 37 -4.46 7.46 -17.22
N GLU A 38 -4.41 8.75 -16.89
CA GLU A 38 -3.41 9.67 -17.46
C GLU A 38 -1.99 9.26 -17.05
N VAL A 39 -1.77 9.03 -15.76
CA VAL A 39 -0.46 8.60 -15.25
C VAL A 39 -0.09 7.19 -15.74
N ALA A 40 -1.07 6.28 -15.91
CA ALA A 40 -0.84 4.96 -16.48
C ALA A 40 -0.41 5.05 -17.94
N THR A 41 -1.05 5.91 -18.74
CA THR A 41 -0.67 6.15 -20.14
C THR A 41 0.73 6.71 -20.24
N PHE A 42 1.05 7.72 -19.45
CA PHE A 42 2.40 8.29 -19.38
C PHE A 42 3.44 7.21 -19.02
N LEU A 43 3.17 6.39 -17.99
CA LEU A 43 4.09 5.34 -17.57
C LEU A 43 4.28 4.28 -18.66
N ALA A 44 3.20 3.90 -19.36
CA ALA A 44 3.24 2.98 -20.50
C ALA A 44 4.15 3.50 -21.62
N GLU A 45 4.05 4.79 -21.96
CA GLU A 45 4.92 5.44 -22.95
C GLU A 45 6.40 5.40 -22.50
N ARG A 46 6.69 5.73 -21.25
CA ARG A 46 8.07 5.68 -20.73
C ARG A 46 8.67 4.26 -20.77
N MET A 47 7.88 3.25 -20.42
CA MET A 47 8.31 1.84 -20.52
C MET A 47 8.53 1.41 -21.98
N ALA A 48 7.67 1.83 -22.90
CA ALA A 48 7.83 1.54 -24.34
C ALA A 48 9.09 2.19 -24.91
N GLU A 49 9.36 3.45 -24.58
CA GLU A 49 10.60 4.15 -24.96
C GLU A 49 11.85 3.48 -24.35
N GLY A 50 11.69 2.86 -23.18
CA GLY A 50 12.71 2.03 -22.55
C GLY A 50 12.92 0.67 -23.22
N GLY A 51 12.07 0.30 -24.20
CA GLY A 51 12.17 -0.93 -25.00
C GLY A 51 11.44 -2.14 -24.41
N LEU A 52 10.55 -1.94 -23.43
CA LEU A 52 9.70 -3.01 -22.90
C LEU A 52 8.51 -3.26 -23.85
N GLU A 53 7.97 -4.48 -23.84
CA GLU A 53 6.67 -4.78 -24.45
C GLU A 53 5.58 -4.24 -23.55
N VAL A 54 4.74 -3.32 -24.03
CA VAL A 54 3.81 -2.60 -23.17
C VAL A 54 2.36 -2.89 -23.50
N THR A 55 1.54 -3.04 -22.46
CA THR A 55 0.08 -3.14 -22.53
C THR A 55 -0.54 -2.14 -21.56
N LEU A 56 -1.46 -1.32 -22.05
CA LEU A 56 -2.35 -0.52 -21.19
C LEU A 56 -3.61 -1.36 -20.93
N GLN A 57 -3.84 -1.78 -19.68
CA GLN A 57 -5.02 -2.53 -19.30
C GLN A 57 -6.14 -1.57 -18.89
N ASP A 58 -7.26 -1.65 -19.58
CA ASP A 58 -8.44 -0.81 -19.32
C ASP A 58 -9.24 -1.31 -18.11
N LEU A 59 -9.48 -0.46 -17.13
CA LEU A 59 -10.30 -0.71 -15.94
C LEU A 59 -11.55 0.18 -15.88
N GLY A 60 -11.78 1.01 -16.86
CA GLY A 60 -12.89 1.96 -16.93
C GLY A 60 -12.47 3.29 -17.56
N PRO A 61 -13.37 4.25 -17.73
CA PRO A 61 -13.10 5.48 -18.47
C PRO A 61 -11.88 6.28 -17.98
N ASN A 62 -11.69 6.34 -16.66
CA ASN A 62 -10.64 7.13 -16.03
C ASN A 62 -9.54 6.29 -15.39
N ARG A 63 -9.56 4.96 -15.60
CA ARG A 63 -8.69 4.02 -14.88
C ARG A 63 -7.97 3.07 -15.84
N ALA A 64 -6.69 2.83 -15.61
CA ALA A 64 -5.91 1.84 -16.33
C ALA A 64 -4.71 1.37 -15.51
N ASN A 65 -4.23 0.15 -15.80
CA ASN A 65 -2.89 -0.31 -15.42
C ASN A 65 -1.93 -0.12 -16.59
N ALA A 66 -0.68 0.23 -16.31
CA ALA A 66 0.42 0.20 -17.25
C ALA A 66 1.28 -1.03 -16.99
N VAL A 67 1.41 -1.93 -17.97
CA VAL A 67 2.17 -3.18 -17.82
C VAL A 67 3.25 -3.27 -18.87
N GLY A 68 4.51 -3.33 -18.45
CA GLY A 68 5.68 -3.55 -19.32
C GLY A 68 6.28 -4.94 -19.07
N ILE A 69 6.80 -5.59 -20.10
CA ILE A 69 7.43 -6.91 -20.00
C ILE A 69 8.78 -6.92 -20.69
N ILE A 70 9.78 -7.47 -20.00
CA ILE A 70 11.02 -7.95 -20.60
C ILE A 70 10.89 -9.46 -20.71
N ARG A 71 10.78 -9.99 -21.96
CA ARG A 71 10.65 -11.42 -22.18
C ARG A 71 11.95 -12.14 -21.87
N GLY A 72 11.83 -13.21 -21.10
CA GLY A 72 12.89 -14.17 -20.90
C GLY A 72 13.11 -15.05 -22.15
N VAL A 73 14.32 -15.58 -22.28
CA VAL A 73 14.71 -16.45 -23.41
C VAL A 73 14.73 -17.94 -23.05
N GLY A 74 14.28 -18.30 -21.86
CA GLY A 74 14.33 -19.66 -21.34
C GLY A 74 13.27 -19.94 -20.28
N ASP A 75 13.47 -21.04 -19.54
CA ASP A 75 12.63 -21.45 -18.43
C ASP A 75 13.23 -21.00 -17.09
N GLY A 76 13.13 -19.72 -16.83
CA GLY A 76 13.54 -19.12 -15.57
C GLY A 76 12.34 -18.66 -14.72
N PRO A 77 12.59 -18.36 -13.43
CA PRO A 77 11.56 -17.76 -12.57
C PRO A 77 11.11 -16.41 -13.15
N ARG A 78 9.82 -16.17 -13.06
CA ARG A 78 9.24 -14.88 -13.41
C ARG A 78 9.22 -13.97 -12.19
N VAL A 79 9.58 -12.71 -12.39
CA VAL A 79 9.55 -11.67 -11.35
C VAL A 79 8.61 -10.55 -11.77
N MET A 80 7.83 -10.03 -10.82
CA MET A 80 6.99 -8.85 -11.00
C MET A 80 7.52 -7.70 -10.14
N PHE A 81 7.65 -6.51 -10.73
CA PHE A 81 7.67 -5.24 -10.01
C PHE A 81 6.25 -4.68 -10.03
N ASN A 82 5.66 -4.42 -8.88
CA ASN A 82 4.29 -3.94 -8.79
C ASN A 82 4.21 -2.72 -7.88
N GLY A 83 3.72 -1.60 -8.41
CA GLY A 83 3.52 -0.37 -7.65
C GLY A 83 2.25 0.35 -8.06
N HIS A 84 1.59 1.01 -7.11
CA HIS A 84 0.33 1.69 -7.36
C HIS A 84 0.53 3.12 -7.89
N LEU A 85 -0.38 3.52 -8.79
CA LEU A 85 -0.37 4.81 -9.47
C LEU A 85 -1.22 5.86 -8.75
N ASP A 86 -2.17 5.41 -7.95
CA ASP A 86 -3.09 6.31 -7.26
C ASP A 86 -2.46 6.95 -6.02
N THR A 87 -3.05 8.07 -5.59
CA THR A 87 -2.60 8.86 -4.45
C THR A 87 -3.65 8.90 -3.35
N SER A 88 -3.21 8.97 -2.09
CA SER A 88 -4.09 8.97 -0.92
C SER A 88 -4.93 10.24 -0.81
N ILE A 89 -4.42 11.36 -1.33
CA ILE A 89 -5.10 12.65 -1.38
C ILE A 89 -5.20 13.13 -2.84
N THR A 90 -6.10 14.07 -3.09
CA THR A 90 -6.33 14.62 -4.44
C THR A 90 -5.36 15.75 -4.80
N GLY A 91 -4.77 16.41 -3.80
CA GLY A 91 -3.99 17.63 -3.98
C GLY A 91 -4.85 18.90 -4.14
N ILE A 92 -6.17 18.81 -3.87
CA ILE A 92 -7.16 19.89 -3.98
C ILE A 92 -7.63 20.30 -2.58
N ASP A 93 -7.41 21.56 -2.18
CA ASP A 93 -7.72 22.07 -0.83
C ASP A 93 -9.17 21.76 -0.38
N ALA A 94 -10.15 21.98 -1.25
CA ALA A 94 -11.56 21.82 -0.90
C ALA A 94 -11.94 20.35 -0.59
N GLU A 95 -11.23 19.40 -1.19
CA GLU A 95 -11.50 17.97 -1.03
C GLU A 95 -10.73 17.39 0.16
N ASP A 96 -9.46 17.77 0.29
CA ASP A 96 -8.54 17.17 1.26
C ASP A 96 -8.55 17.87 2.63
N TYR A 97 -9.06 19.11 2.72
CA TYR A 97 -9.06 19.91 3.94
C TYR A 97 -9.60 19.17 5.19
N PRO A 98 -10.69 18.39 5.12
CA PRO A 98 -11.20 17.68 6.30
C PRO A 98 -10.22 16.65 6.86
N MET A 99 -9.29 16.15 6.02
CA MET A 99 -8.31 15.14 6.40
C MET A 99 -6.94 15.73 6.74
N THR A 100 -6.50 16.73 5.97
CA THR A 100 -5.14 17.25 6.04
C THR A 100 -5.01 18.64 6.64
N GLY A 101 -6.11 19.39 6.76
CA GLY A 101 -6.06 20.83 6.92
C GLY A 101 -5.55 21.52 5.63
N PRO A 102 -4.99 22.76 5.71
CA PRO A 102 -4.50 23.47 4.53
C PRO A 102 -3.34 22.73 3.85
N LEU A 103 -3.42 22.55 2.53
CA LEU A 103 -2.37 21.88 1.75
C LEU A 103 -1.16 22.79 1.54
N GLY A 104 0.04 22.28 1.87
CA GLY A 104 1.32 22.87 1.50
C GLY A 104 1.74 22.53 0.06
N PRO A 105 2.84 23.15 -0.46
CA PRO A 105 3.35 22.85 -1.80
C PRO A 105 3.66 21.38 -2.05
N ALA A 106 4.15 20.68 -1.04
CA ALA A 106 4.51 19.26 -1.11
C ALA A 106 3.32 18.28 -1.06
N ASN A 107 2.08 18.81 -0.96
CA ASN A 107 0.84 18.03 -1.07
C ASN A 107 0.15 18.26 -2.43
N ARG A 108 0.73 19.05 -3.32
CA ARG A 108 0.17 19.35 -4.63
C ARG A 108 0.68 18.35 -5.67
N ALA A 109 -0.12 18.09 -6.70
CA ALA A 109 0.33 17.33 -7.87
C ALA A 109 1.26 18.17 -8.75
N LYS A 110 2.40 18.56 -8.17
CA LYS A 110 3.47 19.31 -8.82
C LYS A 110 4.80 18.86 -8.24
N GLY A 111 5.52 18.02 -8.98
CA GLY A 111 6.83 17.51 -8.57
C GLY A 111 7.91 18.59 -8.62
N PHE A 112 8.74 18.68 -7.59
CA PHE A 112 9.93 19.53 -7.57
C PHE A 112 11.01 18.94 -6.67
N VAL A 113 12.25 19.35 -6.89
CA VAL A 113 13.40 18.93 -6.06
C VAL A 113 13.70 19.97 -4.99
N LYS A 114 13.90 19.51 -3.77
CA LYS A 114 14.43 20.31 -2.68
C LYS A 114 15.20 19.43 -1.70
N ASP A 115 16.37 19.92 -1.28
CA ASP A 115 17.23 19.29 -0.26
C ASP A 115 17.48 17.78 -0.50
N GLY A 116 17.77 17.37 -1.75
CA GLY A 116 18.02 15.98 -2.12
C GLY A 116 16.77 15.08 -2.17
N HIS A 117 15.58 15.66 -2.15
CA HIS A 117 14.31 14.96 -2.22
C HIS A 117 13.46 15.42 -3.41
N VAL A 118 12.64 14.54 -3.96
CA VAL A 118 11.50 14.87 -4.82
C VAL A 118 10.28 15.05 -3.93
N LEU A 119 9.59 16.18 -4.06
CA LEU A 119 8.42 16.56 -3.28
C LEU A 119 7.19 16.67 -4.17
N GLY A 120 6.03 16.41 -3.61
CA GLY A 120 4.72 16.56 -4.23
C GLY A 120 3.78 15.41 -3.86
N CYS A 121 2.50 15.52 -4.19
CA CYS A 121 1.48 14.52 -3.89
C CYS A 121 1.82 13.17 -4.53
N GLY A 122 1.89 12.12 -3.70
CA GLY A 122 2.26 10.78 -4.14
C GLY A 122 3.77 10.57 -4.32
N ALA A 123 4.63 11.56 -4.03
CA ALA A 123 6.08 11.41 -4.18
C ALA A 123 6.61 10.26 -3.32
N TYR A 124 6.17 10.20 -2.07
CA TYR A 124 6.56 9.18 -1.11
C TYR A 124 5.78 7.88 -1.30
N ASN A 125 4.46 7.96 -1.43
CA ASN A 125 3.58 6.80 -1.56
C ASN A 125 2.80 6.85 -2.90
N MET A 126 3.27 6.19 -4.01
CA MET A 126 4.60 5.56 -4.08
C MET A 126 5.28 5.87 -5.43
N LYS A 127 5.01 7.06 -6.03
CA LYS A 127 5.53 7.43 -7.37
C LYS A 127 7.06 7.44 -7.45
N GLY A 128 7.75 7.77 -6.33
CA GLY A 128 9.21 7.61 -6.25
C GLY A 128 9.66 6.16 -6.37
N GLY A 129 8.96 5.25 -5.72
CA GLY A 129 9.18 3.81 -5.84
C GLY A 129 8.93 3.30 -7.27
N ILE A 130 7.86 3.80 -7.93
CA ILE A 130 7.59 3.48 -9.34
C ILE A 130 8.72 3.97 -10.24
N ALA A 131 9.21 5.18 -10.04
CA ALA A 131 10.34 5.70 -10.82
C ALA A 131 11.59 4.82 -10.67
N ALA A 132 11.87 4.35 -9.46
CA ALA A 132 12.99 3.46 -9.18
C ALA A 132 12.84 2.10 -9.89
N MET A 133 11.67 1.42 -9.76
CA MET A 133 11.45 0.09 -10.36
C MET A 133 11.45 0.12 -11.89
N VAL A 134 10.86 1.16 -12.49
CA VAL A 134 10.81 1.32 -13.95
C VAL A 134 12.20 1.61 -14.51
N SER A 135 12.98 2.48 -13.84
CA SER A 135 14.35 2.77 -14.22
C SER A 135 15.25 1.54 -14.13
N ALA A 136 15.07 0.69 -13.11
CA ALA A 136 15.77 -0.58 -12.98
C ALA A 136 15.45 -1.51 -14.16
N ALA A 137 14.19 -1.66 -14.55
CA ALA A 137 13.78 -2.49 -15.68
C ALA A 137 14.33 -1.96 -17.02
N ILE A 138 14.26 -0.64 -17.24
CA ILE A 138 14.83 -0.01 -18.45
C ILE A 138 16.35 -0.23 -18.53
N ALA A 139 17.05 -0.12 -17.39
CA ALA A 139 18.49 -0.38 -17.35
C ALA A 139 18.83 -1.84 -17.70
N ILE A 140 18.08 -2.82 -17.16
CA ILE A 140 18.23 -4.24 -17.53
C ILE A 140 18.00 -4.45 -19.03
N LYS A 141 16.94 -3.87 -19.58
CA LYS A 141 16.62 -3.99 -21.02
C LYS A 141 17.71 -3.40 -21.91
N ARG A 142 18.15 -2.19 -21.59
CA ARG A 142 19.20 -1.49 -22.35
C ARG A 142 20.57 -2.17 -22.27
N ALA A 143 20.87 -2.82 -21.14
CA ALA A 143 22.09 -3.61 -20.99
C ALA A 143 22.09 -4.92 -21.82
N GLY A 144 20.97 -5.24 -22.50
CA GLY A 144 20.82 -6.42 -23.36
C GLY A 144 20.99 -7.74 -22.60
N ILE A 145 20.58 -7.81 -21.34
CA ILE A 145 20.75 -9.00 -20.49
C ILE A 145 19.71 -10.05 -20.88
N PRO A 146 20.13 -11.26 -21.34
CA PRO A 146 19.21 -12.33 -21.70
C PRO A 146 18.72 -13.04 -20.42
N LEU A 147 17.68 -12.50 -19.80
CA LEU A 147 17.02 -13.16 -18.68
C LEU A 147 16.42 -14.49 -19.12
N LYS A 148 16.36 -15.50 -18.25
CA LYS A 148 15.68 -16.77 -18.54
C LYS A 148 14.18 -16.68 -18.30
N GLY A 149 13.76 -16.07 -17.20
CA GLY A 149 12.36 -15.79 -16.90
C GLY A 149 11.94 -14.37 -17.29
N ASP A 150 10.63 -14.14 -17.42
CA ASP A 150 10.09 -12.82 -17.71
C ASP A 150 10.25 -11.88 -16.52
N LEU A 151 10.53 -10.60 -16.78
CA LEU A 151 10.35 -9.51 -15.82
C LEU A 151 9.12 -8.71 -16.20
N VAL A 152 8.12 -8.71 -15.35
CA VAL A 152 6.88 -7.92 -15.49
C VAL A 152 7.01 -6.66 -14.63
N VAL A 153 6.66 -5.51 -15.19
CA VAL A 153 6.65 -4.21 -14.48
C VAL A 153 5.25 -3.63 -14.58
N ALA A 154 4.58 -3.51 -13.46
CA ALA A 154 3.19 -3.09 -13.40
C ALA A 154 3.00 -1.82 -12.55
N GLY A 155 2.53 -0.75 -13.19
CA GLY A 155 1.91 0.38 -12.51
C GLY A 155 0.41 0.14 -12.44
N VAL A 156 -0.14 -0.04 -11.24
CA VAL A 156 -1.53 -0.48 -11.04
C VAL A 156 -2.41 0.62 -10.47
N ALA A 157 -3.70 0.59 -10.81
CA ALA A 157 -4.70 1.53 -10.32
C ALA A 157 -5.32 1.03 -9.00
N GLY A 158 -5.67 1.98 -8.10
CA GLY A 158 -6.56 1.71 -6.98
C GLY A 158 -6.04 0.71 -5.95
N GLU A 159 -4.81 0.88 -5.50
CA GLU A 159 -4.26 0.17 -4.35
C GLU A 159 -4.77 0.79 -3.05
N ILE A 160 -4.79 2.13 -3.00
CA ILE A 160 -5.17 2.89 -1.80
C ILE A 160 -6.49 2.36 -1.22
N GLU A 161 -6.50 2.16 0.08
CA GLU A 161 -7.62 1.57 0.80
C GLU A 161 -8.84 2.50 0.78
N LYS A 162 -9.68 2.30 -0.20
CA LYS A 162 -11.02 2.92 -0.31
C LYS A 162 -12.03 1.84 -0.68
N ALA A 163 -13.25 1.96 -0.15
CA ALA A 163 -14.34 1.10 -0.55
C ALA A 163 -15.67 1.84 -0.51
N PRO A 164 -16.64 1.48 -1.37
CA PRO A 164 -17.98 2.03 -1.31
C PRO A 164 -18.61 1.82 0.06
N VAL A 165 -19.21 2.86 0.61
CA VAL A 165 -19.91 2.80 1.89
C VAL A 165 -21.09 3.77 1.93
N LYS A 166 -22.18 3.34 2.56
CA LYS A 166 -23.34 4.21 2.82
C LYS A 166 -23.10 4.99 4.11
N GLY A 167 -22.75 6.27 3.99
CA GLY A 167 -22.68 7.20 5.11
C GLY A 167 -24.06 7.69 5.56
N LEU A 168 -24.09 8.51 6.60
CA LEU A 168 -25.34 9.11 7.09
C LEU A 168 -25.84 10.25 6.21
N LEU A 169 -24.91 11.05 5.69
CA LEU A 169 -25.23 12.23 4.89
C LEU A 169 -25.24 11.93 3.39
N ARG A 170 -24.37 11.03 2.94
CA ARG A 170 -24.25 10.64 1.53
C ARG A 170 -23.81 9.19 1.38
N THR A 171 -24.03 8.64 0.19
CA THR A 171 -23.42 7.37 -0.22
C THR A 171 -22.14 7.65 -1.00
N TYR A 172 -21.07 7.00 -0.58
CA TYR A 172 -19.77 7.03 -1.26
C TYR A 172 -19.72 5.82 -2.20
N SER A 173 -19.78 6.06 -3.51
CA SER A 173 -19.80 5.00 -4.52
C SER A 173 -19.23 5.48 -5.85
N GLY A 174 -18.87 4.52 -6.72
CA GLY A 174 -18.22 4.77 -8.01
C GLY A 174 -16.71 4.75 -7.92
N ASP A 175 -16.03 4.93 -9.06
CA ASP A 175 -14.61 4.71 -9.28
C ASP A 175 -13.70 5.42 -8.25
N ALA A 176 -14.08 6.63 -7.83
CA ALA A 176 -13.31 7.41 -6.85
C ALA A 176 -13.27 6.76 -5.45
N TYR A 177 -14.13 5.79 -5.18
CA TYR A 177 -14.21 5.09 -3.90
C TYR A 177 -13.91 3.59 -4.02
N GLU A 178 -13.45 3.13 -5.17
CA GLU A 178 -13.07 1.74 -5.40
C GLU A 178 -11.55 1.61 -5.51
N GLY A 179 -10.94 1.28 -4.36
CA GLY A 179 -9.52 0.99 -4.23
C GLY A 179 -9.29 -0.43 -3.70
N GLY A 180 -8.37 -0.58 -2.75
CA GLY A 180 -8.12 -1.84 -2.06
C GLY A 180 -7.53 -2.93 -2.95
N GLY A 181 -6.81 -2.54 -4.02
CA GLY A 181 -6.08 -3.44 -4.90
C GLY A 181 -6.85 -3.90 -6.14
N VAL A 182 -7.81 -3.10 -6.62
CA VAL A 182 -8.59 -3.45 -7.84
C VAL A 182 -7.70 -3.64 -9.07
N GLY A 183 -6.66 -2.80 -9.24
CA GLY A 183 -5.73 -2.90 -10.37
C GLY A 183 -4.89 -4.16 -10.32
N THR A 184 -4.32 -4.50 -9.18
CA THR A 184 -3.56 -5.75 -9.00
C THR A 184 -4.45 -6.98 -9.19
N ARG A 185 -5.69 -6.99 -8.65
CA ARG A 185 -6.64 -8.10 -8.92
C ARG A 185 -6.93 -8.24 -10.40
N HIS A 186 -7.17 -7.12 -11.09
CA HIS A 186 -7.40 -7.13 -12.53
C HIS A 186 -6.19 -7.68 -13.29
N LEU A 187 -4.97 -7.23 -12.94
CA LEU A 187 -3.72 -7.70 -13.53
C LEU A 187 -3.56 -9.22 -13.40
N LEU A 188 -3.69 -9.75 -12.18
CA LEU A 188 -3.52 -11.18 -11.92
C LEU A 188 -4.62 -12.03 -12.59
N ASN A 189 -5.88 -11.55 -12.58
CA ASN A 189 -7.00 -12.23 -13.26
C ASN A 189 -6.85 -12.26 -14.79
N ARG A 190 -5.99 -11.41 -15.37
CA ARG A 190 -5.63 -11.43 -16.80
C ARG A 190 -4.41 -12.29 -17.11
N GLY A 191 -3.93 -13.08 -16.14
CA GLY A 191 -2.87 -14.07 -16.33
C GLY A 191 -1.44 -13.52 -16.18
N TYR A 192 -1.25 -12.31 -15.68
CA TYR A 192 0.05 -11.76 -15.35
C TYR A 192 0.52 -12.30 -14.00
N LEU A 193 0.75 -13.60 -13.95
CA LEU A 193 1.22 -14.30 -12.75
C LEU A 193 2.73 -14.53 -12.83
N THR A 194 3.40 -14.39 -11.69
CA THR A 194 4.84 -14.60 -11.55
C THR A 194 5.15 -15.43 -10.32
N ASP A 195 6.35 -16.00 -10.24
CA ASP A 195 6.78 -16.76 -9.07
C ASP A 195 7.07 -15.82 -7.89
N TYR A 196 7.63 -14.66 -8.20
CA TYR A 196 8.10 -13.67 -7.23
C TYR A 196 7.61 -12.28 -7.56
N ALA A 197 7.48 -11.44 -6.53
CA ALA A 197 7.15 -10.03 -6.69
C ALA A 197 8.00 -9.14 -5.78
N LEU A 198 8.27 -7.92 -6.24
CA LEU A 198 8.83 -6.82 -5.48
C LEU A 198 7.88 -5.63 -5.55
N ALA A 199 7.49 -5.09 -4.39
CA ALA A 199 6.64 -3.91 -4.28
C ALA A 199 7.45 -2.74 -3.70
N PRO A 200 7.60 -1.61 -4.42
CA PRO A 200 8.40 -0.46 -3.97
C PRO A 200 7.61 0.49 -3.05
N GLU A 201 6.75 -0.08 -2.18
CA GLU A 201 6.10 0.66 -1.10
C GLU A 201 7.14 1.31 -0.17
N PRO A 202 6.87 2.49 0.39
CA PRO A 202 7.81 3.15 1.27
C PRO A 202 8.06 2.32 2.54
N THR A 203 9.30 1.88 2.73
CA THR A 203 9.70 1.08 3.89
C THR A 203 10.87 1.68 4.68
N HIS A 204 11.29 2.91 4.33
CA HIS A 204 12.54 3.49 4.85
C HIS A 204 13.73 2.55 4.67
N MET A 205 13.88 1.98 3.48
CA MET A 205 14.92 1.04 3.12
C MET A 205 14.83 -0.32 3.85
N GLY A 206 13.72 -0.62 4.51
CA GLY A 206 13.47 -1.95 5.09
C GLY A 206 13.13 -2.97 4.03
N VAL A 207 13.77 -4.14 4.03
CA VAL A 207 13.41 -5.29 3.19
C VAL A 207 12.42 -6.15 3.96
N LEU A 208 11.14 -6.03 3.66
CA LEU A 208 10.05 -6.62 4.43
C LEU A 208 9.41 -7.80 3.69
N ARG A 209 9.16 -8.88 4.43
CA ARG A 209 8.52 -10.10 3.91
C ARG A 209 7.09 -10.32 4.40
N SER A 210 6.59 -9.42 5.24
CA SER A 210 5.25 -9.54 5.81
C SER A 210 4.51 -8.20 5.79
N ARG A 211 3.18 -8.27 5.75
CA ARG A 211 2.28 -7.12 5.90
C ARG A 211 1.08 -7.49 6.76
N LEU A 212 0.61 -6.54 7.55
CA LEU A 212 -0.64 -6.69 8.28
C LEU A 212 -1.82 -6.67 7.30
N GLY A 213 -2.92 -7.31 7.69
CA GLY A 213 -4.19 -7.14 7.00
C GLY A 213 -4.93 -5.90 7.50
N LEU A 214 -6.13 -5.70 6.98
CA LEU A 214 -7.01 -4.63 7.45
C LEU A 214 -8.49 -5.02 7.42
N LEU A 215 -9.27 -4.35 8.29
CA LEU A 215 -10.72 -4.24 8.22
C LEU A 215 -11.10 -2.77 8.28
N PHE A 216 -11.89 -2.31 7.31
CA PHE A 216 -12.64 -1.07 7.45
C PHE A 216 -14.01 -1.39 8.02
N ILE A 217 -14.30 -0.79 9.17
CA ILE A 217 -15.49 -1.07 9.97
C ILE A 217 -16.28 0.22 10.14
N LYS A 218 -17.57 0.15 9.85
CA LYS A 218 -18.53 1.19 10.25
C LYS A 218 -19.28 0.72 11.48
N LEU A 219 -19.21 1.49 12.55
CA LEU A 219 -20.02 1.33 13.75
C LEU A 219 -21.17 2.33 13.74
N THR A 220 -22.35 1.89 14.15
CA THR A 220 -23.52 2.77 14.25
C THR A 220 -24.18 2.60 15.60
N THR A 221 -24.34 3.70 16.32
CA THR A 221 -25.12 3.78 17.56
C THR A 221 -26.44 4.48 17.31
N ARG A 222 -27.47 4.06 18.03
CA ARG A 222 -28.81 4.63 17.96
C ARG A 222 -29.24 5.17 19.32
N GLY A 223 -29.96 6.29 19.29
CA GLY A 223 -30.53 6.93 20.45
C GLY A 223 -31.81 7.66 20.05
N GLU A 224 -32.36 8.42 20.98
CA GLU A 224 -33.52 9.26 20.69
C GLU A 224 -33.07 10.65 20.22
N MET A 225 -33.89 11.28 19.36
CA MET A 225 -33.73 12.68 19.02
C MET A 225 -34.25 13.52 20.16
N VAL A 226 -33.37 14.16 20.92
CA VAL A 226 -33.74 14.89 22.15
C VAL A 226 -33.38 16.36 22.04
N ARG A 227 -34.37 17.24 22.26
CA ARG A 227 -34.13 18.69 22.38
C ARG A 227 -33.43 19.02 23.69
N ALA A 228 -32.65 20.10 23.75
CA ALA A 228 -31.89 20.51 24.91
C ALA A 228 -32.72 20.63 26.20
N CYS A 229 -34.01 21.01 26.09
CA CYS A 229 -34.91 21.12 27.23
C CYS A 229 -35.41 19.77 27.79
N PHE A 230 -35.14 18.65 27.11
CA PHE A 230 -35.52 17.29 27.51
C PHE A 230 -34.33 16.35 27.66
N ARG A 231 -33.14 16.88 27.93
CA ARG A 231 -31.87 16.15 27.94
C ARG A 231 -31.79 14.95 28.90
N ASP A 232 -32.66 14.89 29.90
CA ASP A 232 -32.66 13.83 30.93
C ASP A 232 -33.41 12.55 30.48
N LYS A 233 -33.85 12.48 29.22
CA LYS A 233 -34.57 11.33 28.66
C LYS A 233 -33.68 10.39 27.85
N GLY A 234 -32.75 9.72 28.52
CA GLY A 234 -31.91 8.66 27.90
C GLY A 234 -30.62 9.12 27.23
N LYS A 235 -29.80 8.16 26.87
CA LYS A 235 -28.53 8.41 26.21
C LYS A 235 -28.70 8.69 24.70
N THR A 236 -28.10 9.78 24.22
CA THR A 236 -28.13 10.13 22.81
C THR A 236 -27.20 9.24 22.00
N ALA A 237 -27.42 9.13 20.68
CA ALA A 237 -26.55 8.35 19.80
C ALA A 237 -25.08 8.82 19.87
N ILE A 238 -24.85 10.14 19.96
CA ILE A 238 -23.49 10.70 20.12
C ILE A 238 -22.86 10.26 21.44
N ALA A 239 -23.59 10.33 22.57
CA ALA A 239 -23.05 9.91 23.87
C ALA A 239 -22.67 8.43 23.87
N LYS A 240 -23.51 7.57 23.30
CA LYS A 240 -23.22 6.14 23.12
C LYS A 240 -21.98 5.92 22.25
N MET A 241 -21.82 6.67 21.15
CA MET A 241 -20.63 6.55 20.31
C MET A 241 -19.36 6.97 21.06
N PHE A 242 -19.40 8.00 21.89
CA PHE A 242 -18.24 8.37 22.70
C PHE A 242 -17.84 7.27 23.71
N GLU A 243 -18.79 6.56 24.28
CA GLU A 243 -18.50 5.40 25.14
C GLU A 243 -17.80 4.29 24.35
N VAL A 244 -18.29 3.97 23.13
CA VAL A 244 -17.67 2.97 22.26
C VAL A 244 -16.26 3.37 21.87
N VAL A 245 -16.08 4.61 21.39
CA VAL A 245 -14.77 5.13 20.96
C VAL A 245 -13.78 5.12 22.13
N THR A 246 -14.21 5.58 23.32
CA THR A 246 -13.36 5.60 24.50
C THR A 246 -12.94 4.19 24.93
N ALA A 247 -13.85 3.21 24.86
CA ALA A 247 -13.53 1.82 25.17
C ALA A 247 -12.58 1.20 24.15
N LEU A 248 -12.75 1.50 22.86
CA LEU A 248 -11.83 1.06 21.81
C LEU A 248 -10.41 1.58 22.07
N GLU A 249 -10.26 2.88 22.30
CA GLU A 249 -8.95 3.50 22.53
C GLU A 249 -8.26 2.96 23.79
N ARG A 250 -9.01 2.78 24.88
CA ARG A 250 -8.45 2.37 26.16
C ARG A 250 -8.21 0.86 26.24
N ASP A 251 -9.22 0.07 25.88
CA ASP A 251 -9.27 -1.36 26.22
C ASP A 251 -8.90 -2.23 25.01
N PHE A 252 -9.46 -1.94 23.82
CA PHE A 252 -9.22 -2.75 22.63
C PHE A 252 -7.78 -2.59 22.11
N ASN A 253 -7.24 -1.38 22.13
CA ASN A 253 -5.86 -1.13 21.74
C ASN A 253 -4.87 -1.96 22.60
N SER A 254 -5.07 -1.98 23.90
CA SER A 254 -4.28 -2.82 24.81
C SER A 254 -4.47 -4.32 24.53
N ARG A 255 -5.70 -4.73 24.16
CA ARG A 255 -6.04 -6.12 23.85
C ARG A 255 -5.32 -6.62 22.58
N ILE A 256 -5.23 -5.81 21.54
CA ILE A 256 -4.60 -6.19 20.28
C ILE A 256 -3.06 -6.06 20.31
N ALA A 257 -2.51 -5.21 21.14
CA ALA A 257 -1.04 -5.04 21.28
C ALA A 257 -0.30 -6.36 21.61
N ARG A 258 -0.96 -7.32 22.28
CA ARG A 258 -0.43 -8.68 22.55
C ARG A 258 -0.11 -9.48 21.29
N TYR A 259 -0.66 -9.10 20.14
CA TYR A 259 -0.42 -9.76 18.86
C TYR A 259 0.75 -9.16 18.08
N THR A 260 1.49 -8.22 18.66
CA THR A 260 2.72 -7.71 18.07
C THR A 260 3.67 -8.86 17.79
N ARG A 261 4.26 -8.88 16.59
CA ARG A 261 5.27 -9.86 16.18
C ARG A 261 6.57 -9.15 15.87
N ILE A 262 7.65 -9.71 16.39
CA ILE A 262 9.01 -9.25 16.13
C ILE A 262 9.66 -10.31 15.25
N HIS A 263 9.93 -9.95 14.00
CA HIS A 263 10.66 -10.77 13.03
C HIS A 263 12.07 -10.20 12.84
N GLU A 264 12.90 -10.91 12.11
CA GLU A 264 14.26 -10.45 11.80
C GLU A 264 14.26 -9.19 10.91
N ASP A 265 13.26 -9.05 10.06
CA ASP A 265 13.09 -7.94 9.11
C ASP A 265 12.43 -6.71 9.73
N SER A 266 11.46 -6.89 10.63
CA SER A 266 10.76 -5.76 11.27
C SER A 266 9.95 -6.14 12.51
N VAL A 267 9.30 -5.10 13.08
CA VAL A 267 8.27 -5.20 14.12
C VAL A 267 6.91 -4.93 13.50
N TYR A 268 5.99 -5.88 13.66
CA TYR A 268 4.62 -5.82 13.12
C TYR A 268 3.64 -5.64 14.27
N ALA A 269 3.22 -4.40 14.50
CA ALA A 269 2.33 -4.03 15.58
C ALA A 269 0.92 -3.74 15.05
N PRO A 270 -0.11 -4.53 15.40
CA PRO A 270 -1.48 -4.22 15.04
C PRO A 270 -1.95 -2.97 15.76
N GLY A 271 -2.89 -2.28 15.16
CA GLY A 271 -3.47 -1.06 15.71
C GLY A 271 -4.81 -0.79 15.06
N PHE A 272 -5.46 0.26 15.48
CA PHE A 272 -6.61 0.81 14.78
C PHE A 272 -6.59 2.33 14.84
N SER A 273 -7.36 2.95 13.94
CA SER A 273 -7.63 4.38 13.96
C SER A 273 -9.10 4.66 13.69
N ILE A 274 -9.60 5.76 14.24
CA ILE A 274 -10.93 6.26 13.94
C ILE A 274 -10.78 7.37 12.92
N GLY A 275 -11.10 7.03 11.66
CA GLY A 275 -10.88 7.92 10.52
C GLY A 275 -11.95 8.99 10.34
N ALA A 276 -13.21 8.70 10.75
CA ALA A 276 -14.31 9.65 10.63
C ALA A 276 -15.43 9.37 11.64
N ILE A 277 -16.19 10.42 11.97
CA ILE A 277 -17.44 10.34 12.74
C ILE A 277 -18.47 11.23 12.05
N GLU A 278 -19.68 10.69 11.84
CA GLU A 278 -20.81 11.40 11.25
C GLU A 278 -22.02 11.39 12.19
N SER A 279 -22.64 12.55 12.41
CA SER A 279 -23.89 12.66 13.18
C SER A 279 -24.52 14.05 13.03
N GLY A 280 -25.86 14.10 13.01
CA GLY A 280 -26.64 15.35 13.10
C GLY A 280 -26.50 16.28 11.89
N TRP A 281 -26.97 17.51 12.07
CA TRP A 281 -26.94 18.59 11.10
C TRP A 281 -26.12 19.78 11.62
N PRO A 282 -24.89 20.04 11.14
CA PRO A 282 -24.05 21.13 11.64
C PRO A 282 -24.71 22.51 11.57
N TYR A 283 -25.51 22.74 10.54
CA TYR A 283 -26.23 24.00 10.33
C TYR A 283 -27.47 24.20 11.22
N LYS A 284 -27.90 23.15 11.95
CA LYS A 284 -29.10 23.20 12.81
C LYS A 284 -28.94 22.31 14.05
N PRO A 285 -28.07 22.67 15.01
CA PRO A 285 -27.76 21.84 16.19
C PRO A 285 -28.83 21.99 17.32
N TRP A 286 -30.10 21.92 16.98
CA TRP A 286 -31.23 22.21 17.88
C TRP A 286 -31.68 21.01 18.75
N ALA A 287 -31.23 19.82 18.37
CA ALA A 287 -31.52 18.58 19.10
C ALA A 287 -30.36 17.60 18.92
N SER A 288 -30.20 16.68 19.88
CA SER A 288 -29.28 15.53 19.72
C SER A 288 -29.80 14.58 18.65
N PRO A 289 -28.95 14.09 17.74
CA PRO A 289 -29.37 13.21 16.68
C PRO A 289 -29.68 11.79 17.19
N ALA A 290 -30.53 11.06 16.45
CA ALA A 290 -30.90 9.68 16.76
C ALA A 290 -29.89 8.64 16.26
N VAL A 291 -28.97 9.03 15.42
CA VAL A 291 -27.95 8.12 14.81
C VAL A 291 -26.58 8.78 14.82
N CYS A 292 -25.55 8.00 15.16
CA CYS A 292 -24.15 8.39 15.04
C CYS A 292 -23.37 7.22 14.45
N SER A 293 -22.51 7.48 13.46
CA SER A 293 -21.63 6.47 12.88
C SER A 293 -20.16 6.86 13.02
N ALA A 294 -19.29 5.89 13.30
CA ALA A 294 -17.84 6.02 13.29
C ALA A 294 -17.26 5.03 12.28
N TYR A 295 -16.17 5.42 11.63
CA TYR A 295 -15.45 4.64 10.61
C TYR A 295 -14.04 4.34 11.09
N ILE A 296 -13.69 3.06 11.10
CA ILE A 296 -12.50 2.55 11.76
C ILE A 296 -11.64 1.78 10.76
N ASP A 297 -10.34 2.04 10.77
CA ASP A 297 -9.30 1.21 10.17
C ASP A 297 -8.71 0.32 11.27
N PHE A 298 -8.92 -0.99 11.19
CA PHE A 298 -8.34 -1.98 12.10
C PHE A 298 -7.32 -2.84 11.36
N ARG A 299 -6.05 -2.83 11.83
CA ARG A 299 -4.95 -3.61 11.24
C ARG A 299 -4.92 -5.02 11.80
N ILE A 300 -5.18 -6.01 10.92
CA ILE A 300 -5.24 -7.43 11.29
C ILE A 300 -3.84 -7.97 11.57
N PRO A 301 -3.58 -8.56 12.76
CA PRO A 301 -2.29 -9.10 13.10
C PRO A 301 -1.81 -10.21 12.16
N LEU A 302 -0.49 -10.40 12.06
CA LEU A 302 0.09 -11.51 11.32
C LEU A 302 -0.41 -12.87 11.85
N GLY A 303 -0.74 -13.77 10.93
CA GLY A 303 -1.23 -15.11 11.24
C GLY A 303 -2.71 -15.18 11.66
N HIS A 304 -3.43 -14.03 11.62
CA HIS A 304 -4.86 -14.00 11.87
C HIS A 304 -5.63 -13.94 10.54
N THR A 305 -6.76 -14.64 10.50
CA THR A 305 -7.68 -14.55 9.36
C THR A 305 -8.56 -13.31 9.47
N VAL A 306 -9.07 -12.83 8.35
CA VAL A 306 -10.05 -11.73 8.28
C VAL A 306 -11.24 -12.03 9.18
N LEU A 307 -11.82 -13.23 9.08
CA LEU A 307 -12.97 -13.66 9.88
C LEU A 307 -12.62 -13.73 11.38
N GLY A 308 -11.40 -14.17 11.73
CA GLY A 308 -10.93 -14.22 13.12
C GLY A 308 -10.83 -12.81 13.72
N ALA A 309 -10.29 -11.85 12.95
CA ALA A 309 -10.18 -10.45 13.37
C ALA A 309 -11.56 -9.79 13.52
N GLU A 310 -12.49 -10.06 12.60
CA GLU A 310 -13.88 -9.59 12.70
C GLU A 310 -14.56 -10.12 13.96
N ARG A 311 -14.42 -11.42 14.25
CA ARG A 311 -14.98 -12.04 15.45
C ARG A 311 -14.40 -11.48 16.75
N GLU A 312 -13.10 -11.21 16.78
CA GLU A 312 -12.43 -10.59 17.93
C GLU A 312 -12.97 -9.18 18.18
N PHE A 313 -13.18 -8.41 17.12
CA PHE A 313 -13.75 -7.07 17.22
C PHE A 313 -15.22 -7.10 17.69
N ARG A 314 -16.04 -8.02 17.13
CA ARG A 314 -17.44 -8.22 17.57
C ARG A 314 -17.51 -8.65 19.03
N ALA A 315 -16.69 -9.61 19.45
CA ALA A 315 -16.66 -10.06 20.83
C ALA A 315 -16.34 -8.92 21.81
N PHE A 316 -15.45 -8.00 21.44
CA PHE A 316 -15.19 -6.81 22.23
C PHE A 316 -16.43 -5.90 22.34
N LEU A 317 -17.13 -5.66 21.23
CA LEU A 317 -18.38 -4.88 21.25
C LEU A 317 -19.48 -5.55 22.09
N ASP A 318 -19.60 -6.88 21.99
CA ASP A 318 -20.58 -7.65 22.79
C ASP A 318 -20.27 -7.57 24.28
N GLU A 319 -19.01 -7.64 24.68
CA GLU A 319 -18.56 -7.44 26.07
C GLU A 319 -18.90 -6.02 26.58
N LEU A 320 -18.76 -5.01 25.70
CA LEU A 320 -19.06 -3.63 26.04
C LEU A 320 -20.57 -3.41 26.22
N THR A 321 -21.37 -3.91 25.27
CA THR A 321 -22.85 -3.78 25.33
C THR A 321 -23.48 -4.60 26.45
N ALA A 322 -22.86 -5.73 26.85
CA ALA A 322 -23.34 -6.51 28.00
C ALA A 322 -23.21 -5.76 29.36
N ARG A 323 -22.32 -4.75 29.44
CA ARG A 323 -22.14 -3.94 30.65
C ARG A 323 -23.14 -2.79 30.75
N ASP A 324 -23.78 -2.42 29.65
CA ASP A 324 -24.74 -1.32 29.58
C ASP A 324 -25.88 -1.67 28.62
N SER A 325 -27.04 -1.98 29.20
CA SER A 325 -28.23 -2.38 28.46
C SER A 325 -28.83 -1.29 27.56
N GLU A 326 -28.44 -0.04 27.74
CA GLU A 326 -28.84 1.06 26.87
C GLU A 326 -27.92 1.21 25.65
N LEU A 327 -26.73 0.59 25.67
CA LEU A 327 -25.76 0.64 24.59
C LEU A 327 -26.07 -0.42 23.54
N SER A 328 -26.39 0.03 22.33
CA SER A 328 -26.53 -0.83 21.15
C SER A 328 -25.61 -0.33 20.05
N VAL A 329 -24.82 -1.23 19.48
CA VAL A 329 -23.84 -0.91 18.42
C VAL A 329 -24.05 -1.87 17.27
N GLU A 330 -24.33 -1.32 16.08
CA GLU A 330 -24.34 -2.07 14.83
C GLU A 330 -22.93 -2.02 14.21
N MET A 331 -22.46 -3.13 13.65
CA MET A 331 -21.16 -3.24 13.00
C MET A 331 -21.31 -3.74 11.57
N GLU A 332 -20.74 -3.00 10.63
CA GLU A 332 -20.64 -3.33 9.20
C GLU A 332 -19.17 -3.31 8.78
N VAL A 333 -18.67 -4.40 8.17
CA VAL A 333 -17.35 -4.44 7.52
C VAL A 333 -17.57 -4.11 6.04
N PHE A 334 -16.85 -3.07 5.53
CA PHE A 334 -17.02 -2.64 4.14
C PHE A 334 -15.74 -2.76 3.29
N LEU A 335 -14.59 -3.07 3.89
CA LEU A 335 -13.36 -3.47 3.20
C LEU A 335 -12.59 -4.46 4.06
N SER A 336 -11.93 -5.44 3.43
CA SER A 336 -11.00 -6.32 4.10
C SER A 336 -9.84 -6.74 3.19
N LYS A 337 -8.64 -6.81 3.77
CA LYS A 337 -7.45 -7.42 3.18
C LYS A 337 -6.84 -8.38 4.21
N ALA A 338 -6.38 -9.55 3.79
CA ALA A 338 -5.73 -10.51 4.69
C ALA A 338 -4.31 -10.05 5.04
N SER A 339 -3.82 -10.40 6.24
CA SER A 339 -2.38 -10.32 6.52
C SER A 339 -1.63 -11.36 5.69
N ASN A 340 -0.37 -11.09 5.38
CA ASN A 340 0.44 -11.99 4.57
C ASN A 340 1.89 -12.07 5.05
N SER A 341 2.54 -13.17 4.69
CA SER A 341 3.98 -13.37 4.90
C SER A 341 4.55 -14.21 3.77
N THR A 342 5.70 -13.82 3.27
CA THR A 342 6.58 -14.64 2.44
C THR A 342 7.47 -15.48 3.35
N PRO A 343 7.77 -16.75 3.03
CA PRO A 343 8.67 -17.58 3.83
C PRO A 343 10.04 -16.92 4.05
N ALA A 344 10.65 -17.14 5.21
CA ALA A 344 11.95 -16.56 5.52
C ALA A 344 13.08 -17.11 4.63
N ASP A 345 12.92 -18.33 4.13
CA ASP A 345 13.83 -19.02 3.20
C ASP A 345 13.50 -18.75 1.72
N SER A 346 12.58 -17.84 1.43
CA SER A 346 12.26 -17.40 0.08
C SER A 346 13.49 -16.90 -0.65
N TYR A 347 13.67 -17.40 -1.89
CA TYR A 347 14.83 -16.99 -2.69
C TYR A 347 14.84 -15.49 -2.98
N VAL A 348 13.69 -14.91 -3.36
CA VAL A 348 13.60 -13.47 -3.69
C VAL A 348 13.87 -12.60 -2.46
N TYR A 349 13.41 -13.02 -1.28
CA TYR A 349 13.72 -12.32 -0.03
C TYR A 349 15.22 -12.37 0.29
N GLY A 350 15.83 -13.56 0.22
CA GLY A 350 17.26 -13.73 0.44
C GLY A 350 18.11 -12.99 -0.60
N SER A 351 17.70 -12.99 -1.88
CA SER A 351 18.39 -12.25 -2.95
C SER A 351 18.31 -10.73 -2.73
N CYS A 352 17.11 -10.20 -2.42
CA CYS A 352 16.93 -8.77 -2.13
C CYS A 352 17.78 -8.32 -0.92
N ARG A 353 17.78 -9.10 0.16
CA ARG A 353 18.61 -8.85 1.35
C ARG A 353 20.10 -8.85 1.06
N ARG A 354 20.60 -9.84 0.33
CA ARG A 354 22.00 -9.95 -0.06
C ARG A 354 22.43 -8.75 -0.90
N HIS A 355 21.67 -8.40 -1.94
CA HIS A 355 22.01 -7.25 -2.77
C HIS A 355 21.84 -5.91 -2.04
N PHE A 356 20.95 -5.81 -1.07
CA PHE A 356 20.93 -4.66 -0.18
C PHE A 356 22.26 -4.55 0.59
N GLU A 357 22.73 -5.64 1.21
CA GLU A 357 23.96 -5.63 2.00
C GLU A 357 25.22 -5.36 1.14
N GLU A 358 25.27 -5.89 -0.07
CA GLU A 358 26.37 -5.68 -1.03
C GLU A 358 26.44 -4.24 -1.57
N LEU A 359 25.30 -3.60 -1.82
CA LEU A 359 25.23 -2.31 -2.51
C LEU A 359 25.08 -1.11 -1.57
N ILE A 360 24.55 -1.32 -0.39
CA ILE A 360 24.19 -0.24 0.55
C ILE A 360 24.98 -0.39 1.86
N GLY A 361 25.02 -1.60 2.42
CA GLY A 361 25.71 -1.87 3.68
C GLY A 361 24.94 -2.83 4.57
N PRO A 362 25.45 -3.10 5.78
CA PRO A 362 24.83 -4.05 6.70
C PRO A 362 23.35 -3.74 6.94
N TYR A 363 22.53 -4.77 6.84
CA TYR A 363 21.09 -4.60 7.06
C TYR A 363 20.76 -4.51 8.55
N GLU A 364 20.08 -3.46 8.91
CA GLU A 364 19.47 -3.32 10.22
C GLU A 364 17.98 -3.61 10.17
N ARG A 365 17.45 -4.18 11.25
CA ARG A 365 16.00 -4.43 11.36
C ARG A 365 15.24 -3.13 11.15
N CYS A 366 14.27 -3.15 10.25
CA CYS A 366 13.40 -2.01 10.04
C CYS A 366 12.55 -1.74 11.30
N THR A 367 12.67 -0.54 11.85
CA THR A 367 11.89 -0.08 13.00
C THR A 367 10.75 0.85 12.60
N SER A 368 10.60 1.11 11.32
CA SER A 368 9.53 1.97 10.80
C SER A 368 8.15 1.36 11.06
N PRO A 369 7.19 2.12 11.57
CA PRO A 369 5.81 1.68 11.73
C PRO A 369 5.14 1.33 10.41
N LEU A 370 5.72 1.74 9.27
CA LEU A 370 5.25 1.41 7.92
C LEU A 370 5.29 -0.10 7.60
N ALA A 371 6.06 -0.89 8.36
CA ALA A 371 5.98 -2.35 8.29
C ALA A 371 4.58 -2.89 8.63
N SER A 372 3.82 -2.15 9.44
CA SER A 372 2.48 -2.52 9.91
C SER A 372 1.34 -2.07 8.97
N TYR A 373 1.66 -1.57 7.77
CA TYR A 373 0.64 -1.29 6.75
C TYR A 373 0.22 -2.55 5.98
N SER A 374 -0.89 -2.45 5.26
CA SER A 374 -1.36 -3.39 4.26
C SER A 374 -1.02 -2.85 2.86
N ASP A 375 -0.80 -3.74 1.91
CA ASP A 375 -0.59 -3.42 0.50
C ASP A 375 -1.06 -4.56 -0.42
N ASP A 376 -0.77 -4.45 -1.71
CA ASP A 376 -1.21 -5.42 -2.70
C ASP A 376 -0.46 -6.75 -2.67
N THR A 377 0.61 -6.88 -1.86
CA THR A 377 1.29 -8.17 -1.68
C THR A 377 0.38 -9.24 -1.09
N CYS A 378 -0.65 -8.84 -0.33
CA CYS A 378 -1.66 -9.78 0.17
C CYS A 378 -2.44 -10.47 -0.98
N ILE A 379 -2.70 -9.73 -2.08
CA ILE A 379 -3.40 -10.25 -3.26
C ILE A 379 -2.47 -11.19 -4.03
N MET A 380 -1.21 -10.82 -4.19
CA MET A 380 -0.19 -11.65 -4.83
C MET A 380 0.04 -12.95 -4.07
N ARG A 381 0.11 -12.90 -2.74
CA ARG A 381 0.24 -14.08 -1.88
C ARG A 381 -0.95 -15.03 -1.98
N GLN A 382 -2.17 -14.54 -2.24
CA GLN A 382 -3.34 -15.36 -2.52
C GLN A 382 -3.21 -16.18 -3.82
N GLN A 383 -2.33 -15.74 -4.73
CA GLN A 383 -1.97 -16.44 -5.96
C GLN A 383 -0.65 -17.22 -5.83
N ALA A 384 -0.23 -17.53 -4.61
CA ALA A 384 1.02 -18.23 -4.28
C ALA A 384 2.31 -17.52 -4.72
N MET A 385 2.24 -16.27 -5.18
CA MET A 385 3.43 -15.48 -5.51
C MET A 385 4.16 -15.08 -4.21
N GLU A 386 5.47 -15.29 -4.13
CA GLU A 386 6.28 -14.82 -3.00
C GLU A 386 6.66 -13.36 -3.20
N ALA A 387 6.20 -12.49 -2.29
CA ALA A 387 6.34 -11.05 -2.43
C ALA A 387 7.22 -10.45 -1.35
N VAL A 388 8.05 -9.49 -1.74
CA VAL A 388 8.92 -8.68 -0.87
C VAL A 388 8.58 -7.22 -1.06
N VAL A 389 8.53 -6.47 0.02
CA VAL A 389 8.33 -5.03 0.00
C VAL A 389 9.64 -4.35 0.34
N PHE A 390 10.13 -3.52 -0.58
CA PHE A 390 11.36 -2.76 -0.38
C PHE A 390 11.28 -1.45 -1.15
N GLY A 391 11.25 -0.33 -0.44
CA GLY A 391 11.14 0.99 -1.05
C GLY A 391 11.89 2.07 -0.31
N ALA A 392 11.96 3.22 -0.96
CA ALA A 392 12.70 4.38 -0.52
C ALA A 392 12.21 4.94 0.82
N GLY A 393 13.10 5.60 1.51
CA GLY A 393 12.79 6.48 2.61
C GLY A 393 12.30 7.83 2.10
N GLY A 394 11.67 8.56 3.00
CA GLY A 394 11.25 9.93 2.77
C GLY A 394 11.26 10.70 4.08
N ALA A 395 11.30 12.02 3.99
CA ALA A 395 11.14 12.89 5.14
C ALA A 395 9.74 13.49 5.12
N ARG A 396 9.15 13.65 6.29
CA ARG A 396 8.13 14.68 6.46
C ARG A 396 8.81 16.02 6.32
N TYR A 397 8.40 16.78 5.32
CA TYR A 397 8.99 18.08 5.08
C TYR A 397 8.59 19.10 6.17
N ARG A 398 9.20 18.97 7.37
CA ARG A 398 9.24 19.96 8.46
C ARG A 398 10.40 19.71 9.42
N GLY A 399 11.43 18.95 9.00
CA GLY A 399 12.60 18.71 9.85
C GLY A 399 12.29 17.85 11.07
N GLN A 400 11.32 16.95 10.99
CA GLN A 400 11.06 15.94 12.01
C GLN A 400 11.46 14.57 11.48
N GLU A 401 12.35 13.93 12.21
CA GLU A 401 12.98 12.65 11.86
C GLU A 401 12.05 11.43 12.00
N ASP A 402 10.78 11.62 12.33
CA ASP A 402 9.89 10.53 12.68
C ASP A 402 8.91 10.17 11.56
N GLY A 403 9.27 9.12 10.87
CA GLY A 403 8.43 8.15 10.20
C GLY A 403 7.16 8.65 9.51
N GLY A 404 7.26 8.63 8.21
CA GLY A 404 6.23 8.53 7.22
C GLY A 404 4.79 8.67 7.67
N GLY A 405 4.10 9.54 7.09
CA GLY A 405 2.66 9.66 7.19
C GLY A 405 2.21 10.79 6.31
N LEU A 406 1.02 10.67 5.81
CA LEU A 406 0.22 11.75 5.28
C LEU A 406 0.12 12.83 6.36
N GLY A 407 1.12 13.64 6.50
CA GLY A 407 1.17 14.69 7.51
C GLY A 407 1.05 16.06 6.90
N ILE A 408 0.71 17.04 7.71
CA ILE A 408 0.57 18.47 7.37
C ILE A 408 1.81 19.05 6.62
N GLY A 409 2.94 18.30 6.57
CA GLY A 409 4.18 18.69 5.90
C GLY A 409 4.30 18.36 4.42
N GLY A 410 3.43 17.50 3.88
CA GLY A 410 3.52 17.00 2.50
C GLY A 410 4.42 15.78 2.33
N GLU A 411 4.44 15.24 1.13
CA GLU A 411 5.20 14.05 0.79
C GLU A 411 6.55 14.41 0.16
N ALA A 412 7.58 13.65 0.55
CA ALA A 412 8.93 13.78 0.02
C ALA A 412 9.59 12.41 -0.05
N VAL A 413 10.29 12.10 -1.13
CA VAL A 413 11.08 10.87 -1.30
C VAL A 413 12.55 11.20 -1.54
N SER A 414 13.45 10.50 -0.85
CA SER A 414 14.89 10.66 -0.97
C SER A 414 15.38 10.21 -2.37
N ILE A 415 16.08 11.08 -3.08
CA ILE A 415 16.70 10.74 -4.38
C ILE A 415 17.75 9.65 -4.21
N ALA A 416 18.56 9.72 -3.16
CA ALA A 416 19.58 8.70 -2.89
C ALA A 416 18.94 7.33 -2.63
N ASP A 417 17.84 7.29 -1.88
CA ASP A 417 17.15 6.02 -1.62
C ASP A 417 16.44 5.48 -2.86
N MET A 418 15.83 6.33 -3.69
CA MET A 418 15.29 5.90 -4.99
C MET A 418 16.34 5.21 -5.86
N LEU A 419 17.56 5.76 -5.91
CA LEU A 419 18.68 5.15 -6.65
C LEU A 419 19.09 3.80 -6.06
N ASN A 420 19.17 3.71 -4.74
CA ASN A 420 19.51 2.47 -4.07
C ASN A 420 18.43 1.40 -4.29
N VAL A 421 17.15 1.78 -4.22
CA VAL A 421 16.04 0.89 -4.58
C VAL A 421 16.17 0.41 -6.01
N ALA A 422 16.41 1.30 -6.98
CA ALA A 422 16.57 0.92 -8.38
C ALA A 422 17.73 -0.08 -8.59
N ARG A 423 18.86 0.12 -7.90
CA ARG A 423 20.04 -0.77 -7.97
C ARG A 423 19.74 -2.16 -7.39
N VAL A 424 19.12 -2.22 -6.22
CA VAL A 424 18.75 -3.49 -5.57
C VAL A 424 17.67 -4.23 -6.39
N TYR A 425 16.71 -3.52 -6.97
CA TYR A 425 15.68 -4.10 -7.85
C TYR A 425 16.33 -4.70 -9.11
N ALA A 426 17.24 -3.96 -9.75
CA ALA A 426 17.95 -4.45 -10.93
C ALA A 426 18.77 -5.70 -10.60
N ALA A 427 19.54 -5.67 -9.51
CA ALA A 427 20.34 -6.81 -9.06
C ALA A 427 19.48 -8.03 -8.73
N THR A 428 18.41 -7.85 -7.95
CA THR A 428 17.50 -8.93 -7.54
C THR A 428 16.79 -9.56 -8.75
N ALA A 429 16.32 -8.74 -9.70
CA ALA A 429 15.65 -9.25 -10.90
C ALA A 429 16.61 -10.00 -11.82
N VAL A 430 17.80 -9.47 -12.06
CA VAL A 430 18.83 -10.14 -12.88
C VAL A 430 19.28 -11.45 -12.22
N ASP A 431 19.56 -11.45 -10.92
CA ASP A 431 19.93 -12.66 -10.18
C ASP A 431 18.82 -13.71 -10.26
N THR A 432 17.57 -13.32 -9.96
CA THR A 432 16.44 -14.26 -9.90
C THR A 432 16.04 -14.77 -11.28
N CYS A 433 15.75 -13.87 -12.23
CA CYS A 433 15.29 -14.26 -13.58
C CYS A 433 16.36 -14.97 -14.42
N SER A 434 17.64 -14.96 -14.03
CA SER A 434 18.72 -15.65 -14.76
C SER A 434 18.95 -17.09 -14.32
N ARG A 435 18.29 -17.55 -13.27
CA ARG A 435 18.40 -18.91 -12.75
C ARG A 435 17.46 -19.86 -13.48
N LYS A 436 17.63 -21.15 -13.26
CA LYS A 436 16.63 -22.16 -13.65
C LYS A 436 15.62 -22.31 -12.51
N ARG A 437 14.37 -22.62 -12.83
CA ARG A 437 13.30 -22.93 -11.86
C ARG A 437 13.71 -24.06 -10.90
N ASP A 438 14.32 -25.12 -11.43
CA ASP A 438 14.79 -26.27 -10.65
C ASP A 438 15.82 -25.87 -9.58
N ASP A 439 16.74 -24.95 -9.89
CA ASP A 439 17.76 -24.46 -8.95
C ASP A 439 17.13 -23.79 -7.73
N LEU A 440 15.91 -23.25 -7.89
CA LEU A 440 15.14 -22.56 -6.84
C LEU A 440 14.04 -23.43 -6.23
N LYS A 441 13.98 -24.72 -6.60
CA LYS A 441 12.94 -25.66 -6.13
C LYS A 441 11.51 -25.18 -6.42
N LEU A 442 11.33 -24.37 -7.45
CA LEU A 442 10.02 -23.96 -7.93
C LEU A 442 9.39 -25.15 -8.67
N ARG A 443 8.41 -25.77 -8.03
CA ARG A 443 7.64 -26.87 -8.63
C ARG A 443 6.48 -26.28 -9.43
N ASP A 444 6.27 -26.87 -10.62
CA ASP A 444 5.00 -26.68 -11.31
C ASP A 444 3.90 -27.36 -10.48
N GLN A 445 2.83 -26.66 -10.17
CA GLN A 445 1.72 -27.20 -9.37
C GLN A 445 1.04 -28.44 -10.02
N TRP A 446 1.38 -28.71 -11.29
CA TRP A 446 0.92 -29.86 -12.07
C TRP A 446 1.92 -31.02 -12.11
N ALA A 447 3.11 -30.88 -11.50
CA ALA A 447 3.98 -32.02 -11.30
C ALA A 447 3.27 -33.00 -10.35
N GLU A 448 2.89 -34.16 -10.86
CA GLU A 448 2.18 -35.23 -10.15
C GLU A 448 2.88 -35.48 -8.81
N GLU A 449 2.21 -35.22 -7.69
CA GLU A 449 2.56 -35.91 -6.47
C GLU A 449 2.36 -37.39 -6.73
N PRO A 450 3.36 -38.26 -6.50
CA PRO A 450 3.12 -39.69 -6.55
C PRO A 450 2.01 -40.02 -5.55
N VAL A 451 0.90 -40.55 -6.04
CA VAL A 451 -0.25 -41.06 -5.30
C VAL A 451 0.20 -42.13 -4.32
#